data_99d6da93ecb6f5d041469b7144c9d55a
#
_entry.id   99d6da93ecb6f5d041469b7144c9d55a
#
_cell.length_a   1.000
_cell.length_b   1.000
_cell.length_c   1.000
_cell.angle_alpha   90.00
_cell.angle_beta   90.00
_cell.angle_gamma   90.00
#
_symmetry.space_group_name_H-M   'P 1'
#
loop_
_entity.id
_entity.type
_entity.pdbx_description
1 polymer ?
#
loop_
_entity_poly.entity_id
_entity_poly.type
_entity_poly.pdbx_seq_one_letter_code
_entity_poly.pdbx_strand_id
1 'polypeptide(L)'
;FDTFLLGRDCKNSLSKELMLEWIAPKAHQKSATIEHRIYIMQRLADFLNRNGFSAYRIPSELIPRKVHDFVPYIFTYDEIARILAVVDGFRFNKCSPKRHIVYPLLFRVLCFCGLRISEALNLTVGDVHFEDGFFLLRNTKTSLDRLIPLDDNLRARFMAYSEQMGFLRKDEYFFPSPDGSRYSLATMDTTFRDILFRAGIPYRGKGKGPRLHDLRHTFCVHSLQKLTAHGEDPYAVLPLLMTYMGHRTVQATSQYIHLSAESFPAILKQSEALFGNLIPLEDNSNETSI
;
A
#
# COMPACT_ATOMS: atom_id res chain seq x y z
N PHE A 1 -17.46 -19.33 -8.22
CA PHE A 1 -18.60 -20.01 -7.59
C PHE A 1 -19.37 -20.79 -8.63
N ASP A 2 -19.65 -20.20 -9.78
CA ASP A 2 -20.39 -20.87 -10.89
C ASP A 2 -19.75 -22.20 -11.27
N THR A 3 -18.44 -22.22 -11.46
CA THR A 3 -17.71 -23.47 -11.75
C THR A 3 -17.86 -24.53 -10.65
N PHE A 4 -17.98 -24.09 -9.38
CA PHE A 4 -18.21 -25.01 -8.26
C PHE A 4 -19.64 -25.57 -8.29
N LEU A 5 -20.62 -24.83 -8.76
CA LEU A 5 -22.02 -25.29 -8.89
C LEU A 5 -22.24 -26.19 -10.10
N LEU A 6 -21.36 -26.19 -11.10
CA LEU A 6 -21.48 -27.07 -12.26
C LEU A 6 -21.49 -28.56 -11.82
N GLY A 7 -22.52 -29.27 -12.21
CA GLY A 7 -22.73 -30.68 -11.85
C GLY A 7 -23.38 -30.94 -10.50
N ARG A 8 -23.78 -29.87 -9.75
CA ARG A 8 -24.56 -29.98 -8.50
C ARG A 8 -26.01 -29.60 -8.72
N ASP A 9 -26.91 -30.30 -8.06
CA ASP A 9 -28.34 -29.98 -8.16
C ASP A 9 -28.69 -28.77 -7.27
N CYS A 10 -28.73 -27.60 -7.90
CA CYS A 10 -29.04 -26.32 -7.22
C CYS A 10 -30.08 -25.51 -7.98
N LYS A 11 -31.09 -26.18 -8.62
CA LYS A 11 -32.01 -25.59 -9.58
C LYS A 11 -32.73 -24.33 -9.10
N ASN A 12 -33.13 -24.23 -7.82
CA ASN A 12 -33.83 -23.06 -7.29
C ASN A 12 -33.44 -22.68 -5.87
N SER A 13 -32.38 -23.29 -5.32
CA SER A 13 -31.96 -23.00 -3.94
C SER A 13 -30.47 -23.23 -3.74
N LEU A 14 -29.88 -22.40 -2.90
CA LEU A 14 -28.53 -22.61 -2.38
C LEU A 14 -28.63 -23.16 -0.96
N SER A 15 -28.45 -24.48 -0.83
CA SER A 15 -28.59 -25.15 0.46
C SER A 15 -27.47 -24.76 1.44
N LYS A 16 -27.70 -25.05 2.71
CA LYS A 16 -26.72 -24.86 3.79
C LYS A 16 -25.41 -25.62 3.49
N GLU A 17 -25.55 -26.84 3.06
CA GLU A 17 -24.42 -27.75 2.76
C GLU A 17 -23.54 -27.19 1.66
N LEU A 18 -24.12 -26.75 0.54
CA LEU A 18 -23.41 -26.13 -0.57
C LEU A 18 -22.69 -24.86 -0.15
N MET A 19 -23.35 -24.02 0.61
CA MET A 19 -22.77 -22.74 1.06
C MET A 19 -21.62 -22.97 2.03
N LEU A 20 -21.75 -23.92 2.97
CA LEU A 20 -20.70 -24.27 3.92
C LEU A 20 -19.51 -24.98 3.23
N GLU A 21 -19.79 -25.87 2.27
CA GLU A 21 -18.72 -26.52 1.48
C GLU A 21 -17.88 -25.47 0.71
N TRP A 22 -18.54 -24.47 0.10
CA TRP A 22 -17.83 -23.42 -0.62
C TRP A 22 -16.91 -22.57 0.25
N ILE A 23 -17.35 -22.22 1.46
CA ILE A 23 -16.57 -21.40 2.38
C ILE A 23 -15.58 -22.20 3.20
N ALA A 24 -15.63 -23.54 3.16
CA ALA A 24 -14.71 -24.38 3.91
C ALA A 24 -13.25 -23.99 3.70
N PRO A 25 -12.45 -23.90 4.76
CA PRO A 25 -11.05 -23.56 4.64
C PRO A 25 -10.31 -24.52 3.73
N LYS A 26 -9.63 -23.99 2.71
CA LYS A 26 -8.67 -24.78 1.92
C LYS A 26 -7.28 -24.65 2.55
N ALA A 27 -6.45 -25.68 2.39
CA ALA A 27 -5.08 -25.67 2.89
C ALA A 27 -4.36 -24.35 2.51
N HIS A 28 -3.69 -23.73 3.47
CA HIS A 28 -2.93 -22.49 3.33
C HIS A 28 -3.73 -21.19 3.03
N GLN A 29 -5.04 -21.20 3.21
CA GLN A 29 -5.81 -19.95 3.08
C GLN A 29 -5.73 -19.09 4.35
N LYS A 30 -5.54 -17.77 4.13
CA LYS A 30 -5.58 -16.78 5.22
C LYS A 30 -7.01 -16.52 5.69
N SER A 31 -7.19 -16.27 6.99
CA SER A 31 -8.49 -15.91 7.59
C SER A 31 -9.22 -14.78 6.84
N ALA A 32 -8.50 -13.76 6.40
CA ALA A 32 -9.06 -12.66 5.61
C ALA A 32 -9.65 -13.11 4.26
N THR A 33 -9.12 -14.18 3.65
CA THR A 33 -9.67 -14.72 2.40
C THR A 33 -10.98 -15.46 2.67
N ILE A 34 -11.06 -16.18 3.79
CA ILE A 34 -12.27 -16.90 4.22
C ILE A 34 -13.36 -15.87 4.59
N GLU A 35 -13.01 -14.86 5.38
CA GLU A 35 -13.90 -13.74 5.73
C GLU A 35 -14.51 -13.08 4.49
N HIS A 36 -13.66 -12.71 3.53
CA HIS A 36 -14.11 -12.08 2.28
C HIS A 36 -15.05 -13.00 1.48
N ARG A 37 -14.75 -14.29 1.45
CA ARG A 37 -15.61 -15.29 0.81
C ARG A 37 -16.97 -15.39 1.50
N ILE A 38 -17.00 -15.47 2.83
CA ILE A 38 -18.24 -15.48 3.60
C ILE A 38 -19.07 -14.22 3.32
N TYR A 39 -18.42 -13.04 3.35
CA TYR A 39 -19.11 -11.78 3.06
C TYR A 39 -19.76 -11.75 1.67
N ILE A 40 -19.06 -12.21 0.63
CA ILE A 40 -19.63 -12.31 -0.73
C ILE A 40 -20.82 -13.25 -0.74
N MET A 41 -20.73 -14.41 -0.09
CA MET A 41 -21.80 -15.38 -0.06
C MET A 41 -23.02 -14.89 0.73
N GLN A 42 -22.83 -14.15 1.81
CA GLN A 42 -23.93 -13.49 2.53
C GLN A 42 -24.68 -12.50 1.63
N ARG A 43 -23.91 -11.66 0.88
CA ARG A 43 -24.49 -10.70 -0.07
C ARG A 43 -25.26 -11.38 -1.19
N LEU A 44 -24.74 -12.48 -1.72
CA LEU A 44 -25.41 -13.30 -2.73
C LEU A 44 -26.70 -13.91 -2.16
N ALA A 45 -26.66 -14.51 -0.98
CA ALA A 45 -27.84 -15.06 -0.32
C ALA A 45 -28.91 -13.99 -0.06
N ASP A 46 -28.52 -12.82 0.43
CA ASP A 46 -29.43 -11.69 0.65
C ASP A 46 -30.07 -11.22 -0.67
N PHE A 47 -29.32 -11.18 -1.77
CA PHE A 47 -29.83 -10.84 -3.10
C PHE A 47 -30.84 -11.90 -3.61
N LEU A 48 -30.47 -13.17 -3.55
CA LEU A 48 -31.32 -14.27 -4.02
C LEU A 48 -32.62 -14.33 -3.23
N ASN A 49 -32.60 -14.25 -1.90
CA ASN A 49 -33.78 -14.28 -1.05
C ASN A 49 -34.72 -13.10 -1.34
N ARG A 50 -34.18 -11.91 -1.65
CA ARG A 50 -35.03 -10.75 -2.06
C ARG A 50 -35.70 -10.94 -3.42
N ASN A 51 -35.09 -11.76 -4.28
CA ASN A 51 -35.66 -12.05 -5.61
C ASN A 51 -36.46 -13.35 -5.67
N GLY A 52 -36.93 -13.90 -4.52
CA GLY A 52 -37.80 -15.05 -4.45
C GLY A 52 -37.11 -16.41 -4.57
N PHE A 53 -35.81 -16.47 -4.57
CA PHE A 53 -35.02 -17.71 -4.52
C PHE A 53 -34.71 -18.06 -3.07
N SER A 54 -34.61 -19.34 -2.75
CA SER A 54 -34.19 -19.80 -1.42
C SER A 54 -32.68 -19.95 -1.34
N ALA A 55 -32.02 -19.17 -0.47
CA ALA A 55 -30.60 -19.29 -0.26
C ALA A 55 -30.24 -19.22 1.24
N TYR A 56 -29.45 -20.19 1.71
CA TYR A 56 -28.97 -20.20 3.08
C TYR A 56 -28.02 -19.04 3.32
N ARG A 57 -28.34 -18.19 4.29
CA ARG A 57 -27.48 -17.10 4.72
C ARG A 57 -26.49 -17.61 5.77
N ILE A 58 -25.20 -17.54 5.46
CA ILE A 58 -24.14 -17.97 6.37
C ILE A 58 -24.14 -17.07 7.63
N PRO A 59 -24.21 -17.61 8.85
CA PRO A 59 -24.17 -16.85 10.09
C PRO A 59 -22.87 -16.07 10.25
N SER A 60 -22.95 -14.88 10.85
CA SER A 60 -21.78 -14.02 11.07
C SER A 60 -20.79 -14.60 12.09
N GLU A 61 -21.23 -15.50 12.96
CA GLU A 61 -20.43 -16.23 13.96
C GLU A 61 -19.38 -17.14 13.31
N LEU A 62 -19.63 -17.56 12.06
CA LEU A 62 -18.67 -18.36 11.28
C LEU A 62 -17.58 -17.53 10.63
N ILE A 63 -17.65 -16.20 10.72
CA ILE A 63 -16.60 -15.31 10.22
C ILE A 63 -15.38 -15.45 11.14
N PRO A 64 -14.21 -15.89 10.61
CA PRO A 64 -12.99 -15.97 11.40
C PRO A 64 -12.65 -14.61 12.00
N ARG A 65 -12.24 -14.58 13.27
CA ARG A 65 -11.70 -13.35 13.87
C ARG A 65 -10.51 -12.87 13.05
N LYS A 66 -10.51 -11.59 12.71
CA LYS A 66 -9.36 -10.95 12.06
C LYS A 66 -8.17 -11.01 12.99
N VAL A 67 -7.16 -11.77 12.62
CA VAL A 67 -5.83 -11.61 13.20
C VAL A 67 -5.13 -10.56 12.34
N HIS A 68 -4.97 -9.34 12.85
CA HIS A 68 -4.25 -8.27 12.17
C HIS A 68 -2.74 -8.44 12.40
N ASP A 69 -2.17 -9.52 11.85
CA ASP A 69 -0.74 -9.84 12.00
C ASP A 69 0.16 -9.08 11.01
N PHE A 70 -0.46 -8.27 10.15
CA PHE A 70 0.31 -7.58 9.13
C PHE A 70 0.82 -6.24 9.64
N VAL A 71 2.14 -6.17 9.87
CA VAL A 71 2.87 -4.92 10.09
C VAL A 71 3.62 -4.59 8.79
N PRO A 72 3.36 -3.42 8.17
CA PRO A 72 4.10 -3.01 6.98
C PRO A 72 5.57 -2.78 7.32
N TYR A 73 6.45 -3.04 6.36
CA TYR A 73 7.84 -2.67 6.48
C TYR A 73 7.99 -1.16 6.21
N ILE A 74 8.59 -0.44 7.14
CA ILE A 74 8.88 0.99 6.98
C ILE A 74 10.37 1.11 6.66
N PHE A 75 10.67 1.55 5.44
CA PHE A 75 12.04 1.77 4.99
C PHE A 75 12.64 2.99 5.69
N THR A 76 13.87 2.86 6.13
CA THR A 76 14.65 4.01 6.61
C THR A 76 15.05 4.91 5.45
N TYR A 77 15.46 6.15 5.74
CA TYR A 77 15.98 7.07 4.72
C TYR A 77 17.21 6.51 4.01
N ASP A 78 18.09 5.82 4.74
CA ASP A 78 19.26 5.14 4.16
C ASP A 78 18.85 4.00 3.22
N GLU A 79 17.86 3.19 3.59
CA GLU A 79 17.36 2.13 2.71
C GLU A 79 16.72 2.68 1.43
N ILE A 80 15.96 3.78 1.54
CA ILE A 80 15.44 4.50 0.36
C ILE A 80 16.58 4.99 -0.51
N ALA A 81 17.61 5.62 0.07
CA ALA A 81 18.77 6.10 -0.67
C ALA A 81 19.48 4.96 -1.41
N ARG A 82 19.68 3.80 -0.76
CA ARG A 82 20.27 2.59 -1.39
C ARG A 82 19.39 2.04 -2.51
N ILE A 83 18.07 1.98 -2.34
CA ILE A 83 17.13 1.59 -3.40
C ILE A 83 17.28 2.52 -4.60
N LEU A 84 17.29 3.83 -4.37
CA LEU A 84 17.44 4.82 -5.44
C LEU A 84 18.80 4.74 -6.13
N ALA A 85 19.88 4.51 -5.38
CA ALA A 85 21.22 4.30 -5.96
C ALA A 85 21.27 3.06 -6.87
N VAL A 86 20.59 1.99 -6.50
CA VAL A 86 20.50 0.78 -7.35
C VAL A 86 19.76 1.06 -8.66
N VAL A 87 18.62 1.76 -8.62
CA VAL A 87 17.86 2.06 -9.86
C VAL A 87 18.54 3.08 -10.73
N ASP A 88 19.26 4.04 -10.16
CA ASP A 88 20.08 5.00 -10.90
C ASP A 88 21.31 4.33 -11.56
N GLY A 89 21.80 3.24 -10.96
CA GLY A 89 22.88 2.43 -11.50
C GLY A 89 22.47 1.46 -12.63
N PHE A 90 21.20 1.40 -13.00
CA PHE A 90 20.79 0.55 -14.10
C PHE A 90 21.38 1.03 -15.43
N ARG A 91 21.85 0.06 -16.21
CA ARG A 91 22.41 0.31 -17.54
C ARG A 91 21.47 -0.20 -18.62
N PHE A 92 21.74 0.22 -19.86
CA PHE A 92 21.05 -0.31 -21.03
C PHE A 92 21.08 -1.85 -21.03
N ASN A 93 19.94 -2.45 -21.37
CA ASN A 93 19.77 -3.89 -21.53
C ASN A 93 18.90 -4.16 -22.74
N LYS A 94 19.31 -5.08 -23.62
CA LYS A 94 18.59 -5.41 -24.86
C LYS A 94 17.15 -5.89 -24.59
N CYS A 95 16.92 -6.64 -23.52
CA CYS A 95 15.58 -7.13 -23.16
C CYS A 95 14.67 -6.06 -22.56
N SER A 96 15.23 -4.96 -22.05
CA SER A 96 14.49 -3.83 -21.50
C SER A 96 15.26 -2.53 -21.78
N PRO A 97 15.23 -2.04 -23.02
CA PRO A 97 16.11 -0.97 -23.48
C PRO A 97 15.96 0.35 -22.71
N LYS A 98 14.77 0.67 -22.25
CA LYS A 98 14.46 1.94 -21.56
C LYS A 98 14.42 1.82 -20.02
N ARG A 99 14.69 0.65 -19.44
CA ARG A 99 14.55 0.46 -17.99
C ARG A 99 15.45 1.41 -17.17
N HIS A 100 16.64 1.74 -17.69
CA HIS A 100 17.58 2.66 -17.05
C HIS A 100 17.14 4.13 -17.08
N ILE A 101 16.11 4.44 -17.88
CA ILE A 101 15.44 5.74 -17.95
C ILE A 101 14.17 5.71 -17.09
N VAL A 102 13.36 4.66 -17.24
CA VAL A 102 12.03 4.53 -16.62
C VAL A 102 12.13 4.33 -15.10
N TYR A 103 12.97 3.41 -14.63
CA TYR A 103 12.97 3.01 -13.21
C TYR A 103 13.46 4.09 -12.26
N PRO A 104 14.49 4.90 -12.58
CA PRO A 104 14.91 5.98 -11.70
C PRO A 104 13.79 6.95 -11.33
N LEU A 105 12.95 7.33 -12.30
CA LEU A 105 11.82 8.22 -12.05
C LEU A 105 10.64 7.47 -11.39
N LEU A 106 10.28 6.29 -11.88
CA LEU A 106 9.19 5.49 -11.34
C LEU A 106 9.37 5.23 -9.83
N PHE A 107 10.57 4.81 -9.41
CA PHE A 107 10.83 4.54 -7.99
C PHE A 107 10.82 5.82 -7.15
N ARG A 108 11.27 6.96 -7.68
CA ARG A 108 11.12 8.25 -6.99
C ARG A 108 9.66 8.62 -6.78
N VAL A 109 8.82 8.43 -7.78
CA VAL A 109 7.37 8.66 -7.66
C VAL A 109 6.74 7.75 -6.59
N LEU A 110 7.14 6.48 -6.55
CA LEU A 110 6.64 5.56 -5.52
C LEU A 110 7.09 5.96 -4.11
N CYS A 111 8.36 6.39 -3.95
CA CYS A 111 8.91 6.78 -2.66
C CYS A 111 8.42 8.15 -2.18
N PHE A 112 8.32 9.15 -3.08
CA PHE A 112 8.12 10.55 -2.69
C PHE A 112 6.71 11.08 -2.96
N CYS A 113 5.90 10.39 -3.79
CA CYS A 113 4.49 10.72 -3.98
C CYS A 113 3.56 9.67 -3.35
N GLY A 114 4.09 8.58 -2.82
CA GLY A 114 3.31 7.55 -2.12
C GLY A 114 2.24 6.87 -2.97
N LEU A 115 2.42 6.77 -4.28
CA LEU A 115 1.44 6.16 -5.18
C LEU A 115 1.30 4.65 -4.95
N ARG A 116 0.11 4.12 -5.25
CA ARG A 116 0.02 2.68 -5.51
C ARG A 116 0.75 2.37 -6.81
N ILE A 117 1.46 1.23 -6.87
CA ILE A 117 2.16 0.83 -8.10
C ILE A 117 1.22 0.81 -9.31
N SER A 118 -0.02 0.36 -9.15
CA SER A 118 -1.02 0.36 -10.22
C SER A 118 -1.39 1.76 -10.69
N GLU A 119 -1.40 2.75 -9.81
CA GLU A 119 -1.66 4.16 -10.15
C GLU A 119 -0.50 4.72 -10.97
N ALA A 120 0.73 4.51 -10.54
CA ALA A 120 1.92 4.93 -11.28
C ALA A 120 2.00 4.28 -12.67
N LEU A 121 1.73 2.99 -12.77
CA LEU A 121 1.78 2.26 -14.05
C LEU A 121 0.62 2.57 -15.00
N ASN A 122 -0.48 3.11 -14.49
CA ASN A 122 -1.61 3.55 -15.33
C ASN A 122 -1.49 5.01 -15.78
N LEU A 123 -0.52 5.76 -15.25
CA LEU A 123 -0.31 7.16 -15.64
C LEU A 123 0.01 7.25 -17.13
N THR A 124 -0.70 8.14 -17.83
CA THR A 124 -0.45 8.45 -19.23
C THR A 124 0.29 9.78 -19.38
N VAL A 125 0.86 10.02 -20.53
CA VAL A 125 1.53 11.30 -20.85
C VAL A 125 0.55 12.48 -20.71
N GLY A 126 -0.71 12.28 -21.09
CA GLY A 126 -1.75 13.31 -21.00
C GLY A 126 -2.20 13.64 -19.58
N ASP A 127 -1.84 12.79 -18.59
CA ASP A 127 -2.15 13.05 -17.19
C ASP A 127 -1.07 13.91 -16.49
N VAL A 128 0.07 14.17 -17.13
CA VAL A 128 1.19 14.94 -16.55
C VAL A 128 1.15 16.38 -17.09
N HIS A 129 0.97 17.32 -16.16
CA HIS A 129 0.86 18.76 -16.44
C HIS A 129 2.13 19.46 -15.96
N PHE A 130 3.16 19.48 -16.83
CA PHE A 130 4.49 19.99 -16.47
C PHE A 130 4.47 21.48 -16.11
N GLU A 131 3.71 22.30 -16.84
CA GLU A 131 3.62 23.74 -16.62
C GLU A 131 2.95 24.07 -15.29
N ASP A 132 1.87 23.35 -14.99
CA ASP A 132 1.09 23.53 -13.76
C ASP A 132 1.71 22.84 -12.54
N GLY A 133 2.73 21.98 -12.73
CA GLY A 133 3.45 21.31 -11.67
C GLY A 133 2.64 20.23 -10.94
N PHE A 134 1.80 19.47 -11.64
CA PHE A 134 1.08 18.33 -11.08
C PHE A 134 0.89 17.20 -12.09
N PHE A 135 0.47 16.05 -11.62
CA PHE A 135 -0.13 15.01 -12.45
C PHE A 135 -1.46 14.51 -11.85
N LEU A 136 -2.33 14.03 -12.72
CA LEU A 136 -3.68 13.62 -12.38
C LEU A 136 -3.76 12.09 -12.33
N LEU A 137 -4.23 11.54 -11.21
CA LEU A 137 -4.52 10.11 -11.07
C LEU A 137 -6.00 9.88 -11.35
N ARG A 138 -6.29 9.20 -12.47
CA ARG A 138 -7.65 8.86 -12.90
C ARG A 138 -8.00 7.43 -12.55
N ASN A 139 -9.30 7.14 -12.47
CA ASN A 139 -9.82 5.78 -12.29
C ASN A 139 -9.15 5.02 -11.13
N THR A 140 -8.93 5.70 -10.02
CA THR A 140 -8.32 5.07 -8.85
C THR A 140 -9.24 3.98 -8.28
N LYS A 141 -8.68 3.04 -7.51
CA LYS A 141 -9.47 1.98 -6.84
C LYS A 141 -10.64 2.53 -5.99
N THR A 142 -10.58 3.81 -5.62
CA THR A 142 -11.61 4.49 -4.84
C THR A 142 -12.61 5.28 -5.69
N SER A 143 -12.48 5.24 -7.03
CA SER A 143 -13.27 6.03 -7.99
C SER A 143 -13.20 7.54 -7.75
N LEU A 144 -12.16 8.02 -7.06
CA LEU A 144 -11.88 9.43 -6.85
C LEU A 144 -10.61 9.78 -7.61
N ASP A 145 -10.75 10.63 -8.59
CA ASP A 145 -9.61 11.25 -9.24
C ASP A 145 -8.92 12.19 -8.26
N ARG A 146 -7.60 12.25 -8.30
CA ARG A 146 -6.85 13.13 -7.42
C ARG A 146 -5.62 13.68 -8.09
N LEU A 147 -5.29 14.88 -7.68
CA LEU A 147 -4.17 15.66 -8.16
C LEU A 147 -2.97 15.45 -7.23
N ILE A 148 -1.80 15.20 -7.80
CA ILE A 148 -0.55 15.04 -7.07
C ILE A 148 0.39 16.17 -7.47
N PRO A 149 0.71 17.11 -6.57
CA PRO A 149 1.65 18.17 -6.85
C PRO A 149 3.08 17.64 -6.99
N LEU A 150 3.84 18.29 -7.84
CA LEU A 150 5.26 18.05 -8.05
C LEU A 150 6.05 19.21 -7.44
N ASP A 151 7.02 18.93 -6.59
CA ASP A 151 8.04 19.92 -6.24
C ASP A 151 8.95 20.21 -7.46
N ASP A 152 9.69 21.29 -7.40
CA ASP A 152 10.52 21.76 -8.53
C ASP A 152 11.56 20.72 -8.96
N ASN A 153 12.14 19.97 -8.01
CA ASN A 153 13.15 18.93 -8.31
C ASN A 153 12.52 17.76 -9.04
N LEU A 154 11.36 17.29 -8.57
CA LEU A 154 10.65 16.18 -9.20
C LEU A 154 10.08 16.61 -10.55
N ARG A 155 9.57 17.84 -10.66
CA ARG A 155 9.11 18.45 -11.92
C ARG A 155 10.22 18.48 -12.97
N ALA A 156 11.40 18.95 -12.62
CA ALA A 156 12.54 18.97 -13.55
C ALA A 156 12.92 17.56 -14.02
N ARG A 157 12.85 16.55 -13.12
CA ARG A 157 13.09 15.14 -13.49
C ARG A 157 12.02 14.58 -14.41
N PHE A 158 10.77 14.94 -14.22
CA PHE A 158 9.66 14.56 -15.11
C PHE A 158 9.86 15.14 -16.51
N MET A 159 10.27 16.39 -16.60
CA MET A 159 10.57 17.05 -17.89
C MET A 159 11.72 16.36 -18.62
N ALA A 160 12.86 16.18 -17.95
CA ALA A 160 14.02 15.51 -18.52
C ALA A 160 13.73 14.07 -18.96
N TYR A 161 12.92 13.37 -18.17
CA TYR A 161 12.45 12.02 -18.50
C TYR A 161 11.57 12.04 -19.76
N SER A 162 10.63 12.96 -19.84
CA SER A 162 9.72 13.08 -21.01
C SER A 162 10.49 13.36 -22.30
N GLU A 163 11.50 14.23 -22.24
CA GLU A 163 12.39 14.52 -23.36
C GLU A 163 13.17 13.27 -23.80
N GLN A 164 13.75 12.52 -22.85
CA GLN A 164 14.50 11.29 -23.14
C GLN A 164 13.62 10.18 -23.71
N MET A 165 12.36 10.10 -23.27
CA MET A 165 11.41 9.11 -23.76
C MET A 165 10.90 9.39 -25.16
N GLY A 166 10.80 10.69 -25.55
CA GLY A 166 10.35 11.12 -26.86
C GLY A 166 8.90 10.73 -27.13
N PHE A 167 7.99 10.95 -26.18
CA PHE A 167 6.58 10.64 -26.33
C PHE A 167 5.94 11.41 -27.51
N LEU A 168 5.14 10.71 -28.30
CA LEU A 168 4.47 11.28 -29.46
C LEU A 168 2.98 11.54 -29.21
N ARG A 169 2.35 10.77 -28.30
CA ARG A 169 0.92 10.79 -28.05
C ARG A 169 0.60 10.92 -26.56
N LYS A 170 -0.52 11.56 -26.26
CA LYS A 170 -0.98 11.76 -24.88
C LYS A 170 -1.52 10.49 -24.22
N ASP A 171 -1.94 9.49 -25.00
CA ASP A 171 -2.49 8.23 -24.53
C ASP A 171 -1.43 7.15 -24.23
N GLU A 172 -0.15 7.43 -24.52
CA GLU A 172 0.94 6.54 -24.17
C GLU A 172 1.10 6.43 -22.65
N TYR A 173 1.45 5.24 -22.16
CA TYR A 173 1.81 5.10 -20.75
C TYR A 173 3.04 5.93 -20.42
N PHE A 174 2.98 6.69 -19.35
CA PHE A 174 4.10 7.52 -18.92
C PHE A 174 5.30 6.65 -18.47
N PHE A 175 5.04 5.49 -17.88
CA PHE A 175 6.06 4.49 -17.55
C PHE A 175 5.84 3.20 -18.34
N PRO A 176 6.18 3.17 -19.64
CA PRO A 176 5.90 2.05 -20.52
C PRO A 176 6.86 0.89 -20.27
N SER A 177 6.35 -0.34 -20.46
CA SER A 177 7.15 -1.55 -20.61
C SER A 177 7.91 -1.54 -21.96
N PRO A 178 8.81 -2.51 -22.19
CA PRO A 178 9.62 -2.55 -23.43
C PRO A 178 8.80 -2.57 -24.73
N ASP A 179 7.59 -3.11 -24.70
CA ASP A 179 6.66 -3.17 -25.83
C ASP A 179 5.70 -1.96 -25.92
N GLY A 180 5.89 -0.95 -25.07
CA GLY A 180 5.03 0.22 -25.01
C GLY A 180 3.76 0.04 -24.17
N SER A 181 3.45 -1.17 -23.74
CA SER A 181 2.30 -1.46 -22.87
C SER A 181 2.59 -1.12 -21.41
N ARG A 182 1.59 -1.35 -20.54
CA ARG A 182 1.76 -1.23 -19.09
C ARG A 182 2.58 -2.41 -18.54
N TYR A 183 3.53 -2.13 -17.65
CA TYR A 183 4.20 -3.21 -16.89
C TYR A 183 3.21 -4.08 -16.12
N SER A 184 3.45 -5.38 -16.09
CA SER A 184 2.71 -6.28 -15.19
C SER A 184 3.13 -6.08 -13.74
N LEU A 185 2.18 -6.22 -12.80
CA LEU A 185 2.50 -6.14 -11.37
C LEU A 185 3.49 -7.22 -10.95
N ALA A 186 3.40 -8.42 -11.54
CA ALA A 186 4.32 -9.52 -11.25
C ALA A 186 5.77 -9.18 -11.68
N THR A 187 5.94 -8.53 -12.84
CA THR A 187 7.25 -8.04 -13.30
C THR A 187 7.82 -7.03 -12.30
N MET A 188 6.99 -6.08 -11.85
CA MET A 188 7.43 -5.06 -10.90
C MET A 188 7.78 -5.64 -9.53
N ASP A 189 7.01 -6.61 -9.03
CA ASP A 189 7.32 -7.32 -7.77
C ASP A 189 8.64 -8.10 -7.86
N THR A 190 8.90 -8.75 -8.99
CA THR A 190 10.16 -9.48 -9.23
C THR A 190 11.34 -8.52 -9.33
N THR A 191 11.17 -7.43 -10.07
CA THR A 191 12.19 -6.37 -10.18
C THR A 191 12.50 -5.75 -8.82
N PHE A 192 11.47 -5.47 -8.01
CA PHE A 192 11.69 -4.87 -6.69
C PHE A 192 12.49 -5.80 -5.77
N ARG A 193 12.26 -7.11 -5.82
CA ARG A 193 13.09 -8.07 -5.06
C ARG A 193 14.56 -8.06 -5.50
N ASP A 194 14.84 -7.96 -6.81
CA ASP A 194 16.21 -7.80 -7.31
C ASP A 194 16.83 -6.48 -6.81
N ILE A 195 16.06 -5.38 -6.81
CA ILE A 195 16.52 -4.10 -6.28
C ILE A 195 16.82 -4.20 -4.77
N LEU A 196 15.94 -4.79 -3.97
CA LEU A 196 16.17 -4.99 -2.54
C LEU A 196 17.43 -5.81 -2.27
N PHE A 197 17.63 -6.89 -3.02
CA PHE A 197 18.83 -7.73 -2.91
C PHE A 197 20.10 -6.91 -3.19
N ARG A 198 20.13 -6.14 -4.27
CA ARG A 198 21.28 -5.26 -4.62
C ARG A 198 21.48 -4.12 -3.64
N ALA A 199 20.42 -3.63 -3.04
CA ALA A 199 20.47 -2.60 -2.00
C ALA A 199 20.90 -3.16 -0.63
N GLY A 200 21.13 -4.48 -0.51
CA GLY A 200 21.50 -5.12 0.75
C GLY A 200 20.37 -5.09 1.78
N ILE A 201 19.11 -5.07 1.32
CA ILE A 201 17.90 -5.09 2.18
C ILE A 201 17.38 -6.53 2.22
N PRO A 202 17.35 -7.19 3.40
CA PRO A 202 17.04 -8.61 3.48
C PRO A 202 15.57 -8.89 3.16
N TYR A 203 15.34 -9.83 2.25
CA TYR A 203 14.03 -10.38 1.96
C TYR A 203 13.80 -11.67 2.77
N ARG A 204 12.91 -11.61 3.76
CA ARG A 204 12.66 -12.71 4.73
C ARG A 204 11.69 -13.79 4.21
N GLY A 205 11.50 -13.88 2.88
CA GLY A 205 10.61 -14.87 2.26
C GLY A 205 9.19 -14.36 1.98
N LYS A 206 8.40 -15.20 1.29
CA LYS A 206 7.03 -14.85 0.86
C LYS A 206 6.15 -14.47 2.07
N GLY A 207 5.66 -13.25 2.07
CA GLY A 207 4.76 -12.72 3.12
C GLY A 207 5.46 -12.19 4.37
N LYS A 208 6.79 -12.24 4.46
CA LYS A 208 7.58 -11.77 5.61
C LYS A 208 8.63 -10.71 5.27
N GLY A 209 8.83 -10.40 3.99
CA GLY A 209 9.79 -9.41 3.53
C GLY A 209 9.15 -8.11 3.09
N PRO A 210 9.97 -7.06 2.82
CA PRO A 210 9.51 -5.82 2.25
C PRO A 210 8.81 -6.03 0.91
N ARG A 211 7.74 -5.30 0.66
CA ARG A 211 6.95 -5.35 -0.58
C ARG A 211 6.96 -3.99 -1.24
N LEU A 212 6.69 -3.97 -2.53
CA LEU A 212 6.59 -2.73 -3.30
C LEU A 212 5.57 -1.74 -2.69
N HIS A 213 4.46 -2.26 -2.13
CA HIS A 213 3.46 -1.43 -1.46
C HIS A 213 3.95 -0.78 -0.16
N ASP A 214 4.99 -1.33 0.45
CA ASP A 214 5.56 -0.79 1.68
C ASP A 214 6.31 0.54 1.45
N LEU A 215 6.70 0.87 0.20
CA LEU A 215 7.16 2.22 -0.16
C LEU A 215 6.07 3.27 0.10
N ARG A 216 4.82 2.95 -0.21
CA ARG A 216 3.69 3.83 0.07
C ARG A 216 3.39 3.94 1.57
N HIS A 217 3.51 2.84 2.31
CA HIS A 217 3.40 2.86 3.77
C HIS A 217 4.50 3.74 4.38
N THR A 218 5.72 3.61 3.88
CA THR A 218 6.88 4.44 4.29
C THR A 218 6.65 5.92 4.02
N PHE A 219 6.17 6.28 2.82
CA PHE A 219 5.81 7.66 2.51
C PHE A 219 4.82 8.23 3.52
N CYS A 220 3.80 7.46 3.87
CA CYS A 220 2.76 7.88 4.81
C CYS A 220 3.32 8.14 6.21
N VAL A 221 4.16 7.22 6.72
CA VAL A 221 4.82 7.35 8.03
C VAL A 221 5.77 8.53 8.04
N HIS A 222 6.66 8.64 7.04
CA HIS A 222 7.64 9.75 6.97
C HIS A 222 6.95 11.12 6.81
N SER A 223 5.86 11.19 6.04
CA SER A 223 5.08 12.44 5.92
C SER A 223 4.45 12.82 7.25
N LEU A 224 3.87 11.87 7.98
CA LEU A 224 3.30 12.11 9.30
C LEU A 224 4.39 12.58 10.28
N GLN A 225 5.52 11.88 10.35
CA GLN A 225 6.67 12.24 11.19
C GLN A 225 7.17 13.66 10.90
N LYS A 226 7.32 13.99 9.61
CA LYS A 226 7.77 15.33 9.21
C LYS A 226 6.80 16.42 9.63
N LEU A 227 5.50 16.21 9.46
CA LEU A 227 4.47 17.18 9.85
C LEU A 227 4.41 17.34 11.38
N THR A 228 4.48 16.25 12.14
CA THR A 228 4.49 16.29 13.60
C THR A 228 5.77 16.90 14.17
N ALA A 229 6.92 16.70 13.51
CA ALA A 229 8.18 17.35 13.90
C ALA A 229 8.13 18.88 13.75
N HIS A 230 7.24 19.41 12.89
CA HIS A 230 6.96 20.84 12.78
C HIS A 230 5.91 21.36 13.79
N GLY A 231 5.48 20.52 14.73
CA GLY A 231 4.54 20.90 15.80
C GLY A 231 3.06 20.68 15.45
N GLU A 232 2.76 20.10 14.29
CA GLU A 232 1.38 19.77 13.92
C GLU A 232 0.85 18.60 14.74
N ASP A 233 -0.42 18.67 15.15
CA ASP A 233 -1.11 17.55 15.80
C ASP A 233 -1.27 16.39 14.81
N PRO A 234 -0.76 15.19 15.13
CA PRO A 234 -0.92 14.01 14.26
C PRO A 234 -2.37 13.75 13.83
N TYR A 235 -3.33 13.96 14.72
CA TYR A 235 -4.75 13.75 14.43
C TYR A 235 -5.35 14.84 13.54
N ALA A 236 -4.88 16.07 13.64
CA ALA A 236 -5.29 17.16 12.75
C ALA A 236 -4.78 16.98 11.31
N VAL A 237 -3.64 16.33 11.15
CA VAL A 237 -3.01 16.09 9.83
C VAL A 237 -3.59 14.88 9.10
N LEU A 238 -4.19 13.92 9.85
CA LEU A 238 -4.73 12.69 9.24
C LEU A 238 -5.73 12.90 8.09
N PRO A 239 -6.72 13.82 8.17
CA PRO A 239 -7.65 14.06 7.08
C PRO A 239 -6.96 14.54 5.80
N LEU A 240 -5.94 15.40 5.93
CA LEU A 240 -5.14 15.87 4.80
C LEU A 240 -4.39 14.71 4.14
N LEU A 241 -3.69 13.92 4.95
CA LEU A 241 -2.94 12.76 4.47
C LEU A 241 -3.88 11.70 3.88
N MET A 242 -5.07 11.48 4.48
CA MET A 242 -6.11 10.60 3.96
C MET A 242 -6.55 11.03 2.56
N THR A 243 -6.81 12.32 2.37
CA THR A 243 -7.24 12.90 1.09
C THR A 243 -6.14 12.74 0.04
N TYR A 244 -4.91 13.11 0.37
CA TYR A 244 -3.74 12.97 -0.52
C TYR A 244 -3.53 11.50 -0.92
N MET A 245 -3.61 10.58 0.03
CA MET A 245 -3.43 9.15 -0.21
C MET A 245 -4.62 8.50 -0.94
N GLY A 246 -5.79 9.16 -0.98
CA GLY A 246 -7.02 8.59 -1.52
C GLY A 246 -7.50 7.37 -0.71
N HIS A 247 -7.48 7.48 0.62
CA HIS A 247 -8.07 6.50 1.53
C HIS A 247 -9.55 6.81 1.76
N ARG A 248 -10.40 5.79 1.79
CA ARG A 248 -11.85 5.95 2.01
C ARG A 248 -12.22 6.18 3.47
N THR A 249 -11.38 5.76 4.39
CA THR A 249 -11.65 5.83 5.83
C THR A 249 -10.44 6.36 6.59
N VAL A 250 -10.70 7.05 7.69
CA VAL A 250 -9.67 7.55 8.59
C VAL A 250 -8.86 6.38 9.19
N GLN A 251 -9.52 5.25 9.50
CA GLN A 251 -8.85 4.05 10.02
C GLN A 251 -7.75 3.53 9.10
N ALA A 252 -7.91 3.67 7.78
CA ALA A 252 -6.86 3.28 6.83
C ALA A 252 -5.60 4.14 6.95
N THR A 253 -5.71 5.33 7.53
CA THR A 253 -4.59 6.26 7.72
C THR A 253 -4.13 6.30 9.18
N SER A 254 -5.05 6.19 10.16
CA SER A 254 -4.71 6.25 11.59
C SER A 254 -3.75 5.16 12.05
N GLN A 255 -3.72 4.00 11.37
CA GLN A 255 -2.75 2.94 11.63
C GLN A 255 -1.28 3.43 11.56
N TYR A 256 -1.01 4.50 10.79
CA TYR A 256 0.34 5.03 10.65
C TYR A 256 0.82 5.82 11.86
N ILE A 257 -0.08 6.34 12.68
CA ILE A 257 0.28 6.95 13.96
C ILE A 257 1.01 5.93 14.85
N HIS A 258 0.50 4.71 14.91
CA HIS A 258 1.10 3.63 15.71
C HIS A 258 2.44 3.12 15.15
N LEU A 259 2.73 3.41 13.87
CA LEU A 259 3.98 3.03 13.21
C LEU A 259 5.03 4.15 13.26
N SER A 260 4.65 5.33 13.73
CA SER A 260 5.55 6.48 13.86
C SER A 260 6.24 6.42 15.22
N ALA A 261 7.40 5.74 15.28
CA ALA A 261 8.20 5.65 16.51
C ALA A 261 8.59 7.04 17.08
N GLU A 262 8.72 8.06 16.24
CA GLU A 262 9.04 9.42 16.63
C GLU A 262 7.87 10.16 17.31
N SER A 263 6.66 9.62 17.24
CA SER A 263 5.53 10.14 18.03
C SER A 263 5.59 9.72 19.50
N PHE A 264 6.32 8.65 19.84
CA PHE A 264 6.45 8.17 21.22
C PHE A 264 7.20 9.13 22.15
N PRO A 265 8.32 9.78 21.74
CA PRO A 265 9.02 10.73 22.60
C PRO A 265 8.14 11.94 22.99
N ALA A 266 7.29 12.41 22.08
CA ALA A 266 6.36 13.51 22.37
C ALA A 266 5.29 13.08 23.38
N ILE A 267 4.76 11.85 23.24
CA ILE A 267 3.80 11.26 24.19
C ILE A 267 4.47 11.02 25.55
N LEU A 268 5.68 10.47 25.57
CA LEU A 268 6.44 10.25 26.79
C LEU A 268 6.73 11.57 27.51
N LYS A 269 7.15 12.62 26.80
CA LYS A 269 7.39 13.96 27.36
C LYS A 269 6.12 14.60 27.92
N GLN A 270 4.97 14.44 27.27
CA GLN A 270 3.69 14.88 27.80
C GLN A 270 3.26 14.06 29.02
N SER A 271 3.44 12.75 28.99
CA SER A 271 3.18 11.87 30.13
C SER A 271 4.08 12.20 31.31
N GLU A 272 5.36 12.44 31.07
CA GLU A 272 6.33 12.85 32.08
C GLU A 272 5.99 14.22 32.67
N ALA A 273 5.55 15.17 31.86
CA ALA A 273 5.11 16.49 32.33
C ALA A 273 3.81 16.42 33.15
N LEU A 274 2.89 15.51 32.82
CA LEU A 274 1.61 15.36 33.50
C LEU A 274 1.68 14.42 34.73
N PHE A 275 2.50 13.42 34.68
CA PHE A 275 2.52 12.30 35.64
C PHE A 275 3.88 12.00 36.25
N GLY A 276 4.96 12.66 35.82
CA GLY A 276 6.33 12.38 36.26
C GLY A 276 6.51 12.51 37.78
N ASN A 277 5.73 13.39 38.43
CA ASN A 277 5.74 13.55 39.88
C ASN A 277 4.88 12.52 40.63
N LEU A 278 4.13 11.66 39.90
CA LEU A 278 3.24 10.63 40.49
C LEU A 278 3.85 9.24 40.46
N ILE A 279 4.95 9.05 39.72
CA ILE A 279 5.68 7.78 39.66
C ILE A 279 6.87 7.89 40.62
N PRO A 280 6.89 7.17 41.74
CA PRO A 280 8.05 7.16 42.64
C PRO A 280 9.26 6.64 41.85
N LEU A 281 10.38 7.34 41.91
CA LEU A 281 11.66 6.80 41.51
C LEU A 281 11.95 5.62 42.45
N GLU A 282 12.07 4.41 41.96
CA GLU A 282 12.59 3.29 42.74
C GLU A 282 14.02 3.67 43.18
N ASP A 283 14.18 3.91 44.49
CA ASP A 283 15.48 4.09 45.11
C ASP A 283 16.30 2.80 44.97
N ASN A 284 17.15 2.73 43.94
CA ASN A 284 18.19 1.72 43.83
C ASN A 284 19.32 1.90 44.86
N SER A 285 18.96 2.19 46.14
CA SER A 285 19.91 2.26 47.23
C SER A 285 19.73 1.06 48.17
N ASN A 286 19.94 -0.16 47.67
CA ASN A 286 20.15 -1.33 48.49
C ASN A 286 20.89 -2.46 47.72
N GLU A 287 22.17 -2.20 47.39
CA GLU A 287 23.14 -3.26 47.19
C GLU A 287 24.52 -2.76 47.63
N THR A 288 24.68 -2.66 48.95
CA THR A 288 26.02 -2.79 49.58
C THR A 288 25.78 -3.12 51.06
N SER A 289 25.87 -4.40 51.38
CA SER A 289 26.37 -4.97 52.65
C SER A 289 25.80 -6.36 52.82
N ILE A 290 26.52 -7.42 52.48
CA ILE A 290 27.15 -8.43 53.35
C ILE A 290 27.79 -9.47 52.41
#